data_1432e3450687cd5aa0bf7823bdaa0f83
#
_entry.id   1432e3450687cd5aa0bf7823bdaa0f83
#
_cell.length_a   1.000
_cell.length_b   1.000
_cell.length_c   1.000
_cell.angle_alpha   90.00
_cell.angle_beta   90.00
_cell.angle_gamma   90.00
#
_symmetry.space_group_name_H-M   'P 1'
#
loop_
_entity.id
_entity.type
_entity.pdbx_description
1 polymer ?
#
loop_
_entity_poly.entity_id
_entity_poly.type
_entity_poly.pdbx_seq_one_letter_code
_entity_poly.pdbx_strand_id
1 'polypeptide(L)' 'MENATMNQPWLKGKWNEVKGKAKEQWGELTNDELDRIEGRRDQLVGLIQQRYGKAKAEAEKELEAWEDRHNLR' A
#
# COMPACT_ATOMS: atom_id res chain seq x y z
N MET A 1 15.23 6.48 -14.54
CA MET A 1 14.87 6.46 -14.27
C MET A 1 14.14 5.98 -13.85
N GLU A 2 13.99 5.49 -13.75
CA GLU A 2 13.35 5.20 -13.43
C GLU A 2 12.88 4.78 -12.71
N ASN A 3 13.10 4.33 -12.52
CA ASN A 3 12.77 3.94 -11.75
C ASN A 3 12.39 4.19 -10.64
N ALA A 4 12.96 4.63 -10.59
CA ALA A 4 12.61 5.34 -9.41
C ALA A 4 11.19 5.17 -9.02
N THR A 5 10.44 5.06 -9.98
CA THR A 5 9.05 4.89 -9.71
C THR A 5 8.77 3.72 -8.84
N MET A 6 9.64 2.75 -8.90
CA MET A 6 9.41 1.60 -8.11
C MET A 6 9.52 1.84 -6.66
N ASN A 7 10.21 2.87 -6.26
CA ASN A 7 10.39 3.12 -4.86
C ASN A 7 9.19 3.71 -4.20
N GLN A 8 8.34 4.35 -4.97
CA GLN A 8 7.14 4.94 -4.41
C GLN A 8 7.47 5.75 -3.18
N PRO A 9 8.17 6.85 -3.35
CA PRO A 9 8.65 7.63 -2.20
C PRO A 9 7.56 8.05 -1.22
N TRP A 10 6.34 8.18 -1.68
CA TRP A 10 5.28 8.60 -0.79
C TRP A 10 5.07 7.59 0.33
N LEU A 11 5.30 6.32 0.04
CA LEU A 11 5.15 5.30 1.06
C LEU A 11 6.16 5.49 2.17
N LYS A 12 7.40 5.77 1.81
CA LYS A 12 8.41 5.91 2.83
C LYS A 12 8.37 7.26 3.50
N GLY A 13 8.17 8.31 2.74
CA GLY A 13 8.23 9.65 3.29
C GLY A 13 7.02 10.03 4.11
N LYS A 14 5.88 9.46 3.81
CA LYS A 14 4.65 9.84 4.48
C LYS A 14 3.92 8.67 5.11
N TRP A 15 4.64 7.63 5.41
CA TRP A 15 3.98 6.41 5.83
C TRP A 15 3.11 6.59 7.07
N ASN A 16 3.53 7.44 8.00
CA ASN A 16 2.72 7.66 9.19
C ASN A 16 1.32 8.17 8.86
N GLU A 17 1.23 9.06 7.87
CA GLU A 17 -0.06 9.56 7.42
C GLU A 17 -0.79 8.55 6.57
N VAL A 18 -0.05 7.94 5.65
CA VAL A 18 -0.64 7.04 4.69
C VAL A 18 -1.14 5.77 5.36
N LYS A 19 -0.46 5.37 6.42
CA LYS A 19 -0.83 4.19 7.15
C LYS A 19 -2.27 4.25 7.65
N GLY A 20 -2.69 5.40 8.14
CA GLY A 20 -4.06 5.56 8.57
C GLY A 20 -5.07 5.39 7.46
N LYS A 21 -4.73 5.94 6.29
CA LYS A 21 -5.61 5.81 5.13
C LYS A 21 -5.68 4.36 4.65
N ALA A 22 -4.54 3.68 4.70
CA ALA A 22 -4.51 2.27 4.31
C ALA A 22 -5.35 1.43 5.24
N LYS A 23 -5.29 1.72 6.53
CA LYS A 23 -6.08 0.99 7.51
C LYS A 23 -7.57 1.20 7.27
N GLU A 24 -7.96 2.38 6.88
CA GLU A 24 -9.35 2.65 6.54
C GLU A 24 -9.81 1.84 5.35
N GLN A 25 -8.97 1.77 4.34
CA GLN A 25 -9.33 1.08 3.11
C GLN A 25 -9.32 -0.43 3.30
N TRP A 26 -8.32 -0.95 4.00
CA TRP A 26 -8.15 -2.37 4.19
C TRP A 26 -8.16 -2.69 5.69
N GLY A 27 -9.35 -2.73 6.24
CA GLY A 27 -9.53 -2.87 7.68
C GLY A 27 -9.01 -4.16 8.26
N GLU A 28 -8.83 -5.19 7.42
CA GLU A 28 -8.31 -6.45 7.90
C GLU A 28 -6.82 -6.40 8.23
N LEU A 29 -6.12 -5.40 7.73
CA LEU A 29 -4.71 -5.27 8.03
C LEU A 29 -4.52 -4.71 9.42
N THR A 30 -3.55 -5.25 10.16
CA THR A 30 -3.31 -4.77 11.51
C THR A 30 -2.28 -3.65 11.50
N ASN A 31 -2.28 -2.87 12.57
CA ASN A 31 -1.30 -1.81 12.72
C ASN A 31 0.13 -2.35 12.71
N ASP A 32 0.33 -3.50 13.34
CA ASP A 32 1.65 -4.12 13.36
C ASP A 32 2.12 -4.47 11.97
N GLU A 33 1.21 -5.02 11.17
CA GLU A 33 1.56 -5.37 9.81
C GLU A 33 1.92 -4.15 8.99
N LEU A 34 1.14 -3.10 9.15
CA LEU A 34 1.39 -1.87 8.41
C LEU A 34 2.68 -1.21 8.86
N ASP A 35 2.97 -1.25 10.15
CA ASP A 35 4.24 -0.73 10.64
C ASP A 35 5.41 -1.52 10.08
N ARG A 36 5.25 -2.83 9.99
CA ARG A 36 6.35 -3.69 9.59
C ARG A 36 6.77 -3.48 8.15
N ILE A 37 5.82 -3.18 7.28
CA ILE A 37 6.17 -2.99 5.87
C ILE A 37 6.87 -1.66 5.63
N GLU A 38 6.75 -0.73 6.57
CA GLU A 38 7.51 0.52 6.52
C GLU A 38 7.32 1.28 5.21
N GLY A 39 6.13 1.25 4.69
CA GLY A 39 5.82 2.00 3.48
C GLY A 39 6.30 1.38 2.19
N ARG A 40 6.62 0.10 2.19
CA ARG A 40 7.01 -0.57 0.96
C ARG A 40 5.78 -1.01 0.21
N ARG A 41 5.62 -0.43 -0.96
CA ARG A 41 4.42 -0.66 -1.75
C ARG A 41 4.21 -2.13 -2.11
N ASP A 42 5.27 -2.79 -2.52
CA ASP A 42 5.15 -4.19 -2.92
C ASP A 42 4.74 -5.07 -1.76
N GLN A 43 5.16 -4.74 -0.55
CA GLN A 43 4.75 -5.52 0.61
C GLN A 43 3.31 -5.23 0.97
N LEU A 44 2.83 -4.03 0.73
CA LEU A 44 1.43 -3.74 0.94
C LEU A 44 0.57 -4.57 -0.02
N VAL A 45 0.99 -4.67 -1.27
CA VAL A 45 0.30 -5.52 -2.22
C VAL A 45 0.23 -6.96 -1.69
N GLY A 46 1.34 -7.46 -1.16
CA GLY A 46 1.37 -8.80 -0.61
C GLY A 46 0.41 -9.00 0.54
N LEU A 47 0.31 -8.01 1.41
CA LEU A 47 -0.64 -8.09 2.52
C LEU A 47 -2.08 -8.15 2.02
N ILE A 48 -2.40 -7.32 1.04
CA ILE A 48 -3.74 -7.32 0.49
C ILE A 48 -4.07 -8.69 -0.11
N GLN A 49 -3.12 -9.26 -0.85
CA GLN A 49 -3.31 -10.57 -1.41
C GLN A 49 -3.59 -11.60 -0.33
N GLN A 50 -2.81 -11.55 0.71
CA GLN A 50 -2.88 -12.55 1.76
C GLN A 50 -4.16 -12.44 2.57
N ARG A 51 -4.52 -11.24 2.97
CA ARG A 51 -5.66 -11.04 3.84
C ARG A 51 -7.00 -11.16 3.12
N TYR A 52 -7.03 -10.81 1.85
CA TYR A 52 -8.29 -10.79 1.12
C TYR A 52 -8.37 -11.88 0.05
N GLY A 53 -7.34 -12.71 -0.06
CA GLY A 53 -7.36 -13.81 -1.01
C GLY A 53 -7.40 -13.37 -2.45
N LYS A 54 -6.71 -12.28 -2.78
CA LYS A 54 -6.77 -11.73 -4.12
C LYS A 54 -5.53 -12.08 -4.92
N ALA A 55 -5.70 -12.10 -6.24
CA ALA A 55 -4.56 -12.26 -7.12
C ALA A 55 -3.75 -10.98 -7.11
N LYS A 56 -2.48 -11.10 -7.48
CA LYS A 56 -1.59 -9.95 -7.45
C LYS A 56 -2.10 -8.81 -8.32
N ALA A 57 -2.56 -9.13 -9.53
CA ALA A 57 -3.04 -8.09 -10.42
C ALA A 57 -4.24 -7.36 -9.83
N GLU A 58 -5.08 -8.09 -9.16
CA GLU A 58 -6.26 -7.52 -8.54
C GLU A 58 -5.88 -6.61 -7.38
N ALA A 59 -4.96 -7.08 -6.55
CA ALA A 59 -4.50 -6.28 -5.43
C ALA A 59 -3.81 -5.01 -5.90
N GLU A 60 -3.02 -5.11 -6.96
CA GLU A 60 -2.36 -3.95 -7.52
C GLU A 60 -3.35 -2.94 -8.07
N LYS A 61 -4.40 -3.42 -8.70
CA LYS A 61 -5.43 -2.55 -9.21
C LYS A 61 -6.12 -1.77 -8.10
N GLU A 62 -6.43 -2.47 -7.02
CA GLU A 62 -7.03 -1.81 -5.87
C GLU A 62 -6.12 -0.75 -5.30
N LEU A 63 -4.85 -1.09 -5.20
CA LEU A 63 -3.89 -0.15 -4.65
C LEU A 63 -3.75 1.07 -5.53
N GLU A 64 -3.71 0.88 -6.84
CA GLU A 64 -3.63 2.00 -7.76
C GLU A 64 -4.81 2.92 -7.65
N ALA A 65 -6.01 2.35 -7.58
CA ALA A 65 -7.21 3.16 -7.45
C ALA A 65 -7.21 3.96 -6.16
N TRP A 66 -6.74 3.34 -5.09
CA TRP A 66 -6.64 4.01 -3.81
C TRP A 66 -5.60 5.12 -3.84
N GLU A 67 -4.46 4.85 -4.48
CA GLU A 67 -3.42 5.86 -4.63
C GLU A 67 -3.94 7.07 -5.40
N ASP A 68 -4.68 6.82 -6.47
CA ASP A 68 -5.25 7.90 -7.26
C ASP A 68 -6.23 8.72 -6.44
N ARG A 69 -7.05 8.03 -5.68
CA ARG A 69 -8.08 8.70 -4.89
C ARG A 69 -7.49 9.64 -3.87
N HIS A 70 -6.33 9.29 -3.35
CA HIS A 70 -5.67 10.09 -2.31
C HIS A 70 -4.49 10.89 -2.83
N ASN A 71 -4.34 10.97 -4.14
CA ASN A 71 -3.26 11.75 -4.77
C ASN A 71 -1.89 11.29 -4.30
N LEU A 72 -1.69 10.00 -4.24
CA LEU A 72 -0.44 9.45 -3.76
C LEU A 72 0.51 9.00 -4.86
N ARG A 73 0.12 9.14 -6.12
CA ARG A 73 0.95 8.70 -7.24
C ARG A 73 1.68 9.84 -7.90
#